data_4d5342a799184dab51eec5f03cffa7ec
#
_entry.id   4d5342a799184dab51eec5f03cffa7ec
#
_cell.length_a   1.000
_cell.length_b   1.000
_cell.length_c   1.000
_cell.angle_alpha   90.00
_cell.angle_beta   90.00
_cell.angle_gamma   90.00
#
_symmetry.space_group_name_H-M   'P 1'
#
loop_
_entity.id
_entity.type
_entity.pdbx_description
1 polymer ?
#
loop_
_entity_poly.entity_id
_entity_poly.type
_entity_poly.pdbx_seq_one_letter_code
_entity_poly.pdbx_strand_id
1 'polypeptide(L)'
;GDVYKRQSTFYFEFIAVDNNNQSSEISKLIVNKGIVNYSRELKFSNLKCVSRITGAEINGTNGLPIVEFEVNNRTNELYNVGGTDLGIVWELQPGHYGLFFGDTFGSDFYPNFVNPGPNGSNWRSNVLLFSDDQDLSDGLTINGATMDESGKNAREICYGGKDGSGNGDWTSIPTAAIRANGIDYVHYMNIRNWAGWITNFSSLYKSSDNGITWTRCQNVKFGSTSNFGQVSYFKKDGYIYMVGTITGRDNKPHLARFLEENIENQTEYEFWNGSGWIKGNETAATPLFNDISGELSIAYHPEFKKWILLYFNSTRYDISFRTADHIIGEWSKPQKLVDGWQYSQLYGSYIHPISLKGNILYFIMSMWLPYNTYLMSAELKCNP
;
A
#
# COMPACT_ATOMS: atom_id res chain seq x y z
N GLY A 1 -17.62 35.28 24.27
CA GLY A 1 -16.26 35.53 24.70
C GLY A 1 -15.36 35.77 23.52
N ASP A 2 -14.84 36.99 23.37
CA ASP A 2 -14.03 37.42 22.25
C ASP A 2 -12.68 36.66 22.19
N VAL A 3 -12.47 35.98 21.10
CA VAL A 3 -11.16 35.35 20.79
C VAL A 3 -10.24 36.45 20.26
N TYR A 4 -9.29 36.89 21.06
CA TYR A 4 -8.25 37.82 20.63
C TYR A 4 -7.40 37.18 19.53
N LYS A 5 -7.54 37.65 18.29
CA LYS A 5 -6.61 37.37 17.19
C LYS A 5 -5.33 38.18 17.40
N ARG A 6 -4.27 37.57 17.92
CA ARG A 6 -2.94 38.18 17.87
C ARG A 6 -2.36 38.00 16.46
N GLN A 7 -2.32 39.06 15.69
CA GLN A 7 -1.47 39.13 14.48
C GLN A 7 -0.01 39.34 14.91
N SER A 8 0.86 38.41 14.56
CA SER A 8 2.29 38.57 14.72
C SER A 8 2.90 38.78 13.35
N THR A 9 3.50 39.94 13.12
CA THR A 9 4.26 40.26 11.91
C THR A 9 5.74 40.08 12.22
N PHE A 10 6.42 39.25 11.44
CA PHE A 10 7.89 39.09 11.55
C PHE A 10 8.55 39.82 10.39
N TYR A 11 9.61 40.54 10.70
CA TYR A 11 10.44 41.22 9.72
C TYR A 11 11.76 40.45 9.59
N PHE A 12 12.13 40.10 8.37
CA PHE A 12 13.45 39.55 8.06
C PHE A 12 14.16 40.57 7.15
N GLU A 13 15.36 40.96 7.53
CA GLU A 13 16.24 41.76 6.70
C GLU A 13 17.29 40.83 6.07
N PHE A 14 17.34 40.82 4.76
CA PHE A 14 18.34 40.08 4.00
C PHE A 14 19.31 41.10 3.38
N ILE A 15 20.57 40.93 3.69
CA ILE A 15 21.65 41.72 3.06
C ILE A 15 22.38 40.74 2.14
N ALA A 16 22.27 40.93 0.83
CA ALA A 16 23.13 40.25 -0.12
C ALA A 16 24.45 41.02 -0.22
N VAL A 17 25.56 40.32 0.01
CA VAL A 17 26.91 40.87 -0.14
C VAL A 17 27.52 40.27 -1.39
N ASP A 18 27.99 41.11 -2.32
CA ASP A 18 28.67 40.60 -3.51
C ASP A 18 30.13 40.18 -3.19
N ASN A 19 30.79 39.58 -4.18
CA ASN A 19 32.16 39.10 -4.04
C ASN A 19 33.20 40.19 -3.72
N ASN A 20 32.80 41.49 -3.73
CA ASN A 20 33.63 42.63 -3.41
C ASN A 20 33.26 43.27 -2.05
N ASN A 21 32.46 42.60 -1.24
CA ASN A 21 31.97 43.07 0.05
C ASN A 21 31.08 44.34 -0.02
N GLN A 22 30.46 44.63 -1.17
CA GLN A 22 29.49 45.70 -1.26
C GLN A 22 28.09 45.17 -0.92
N SER A 23 27.42 45.83 0.02
CA SER A 23 26.04 45.48 0.39
C SER A 23 25.05 46.03 -0.62
N SER A 24 24.12 45.16 -1.09
CA SER A 24 22.97 45.58 -1.88
C SER A 24 21.92 46.30 -1.02
N GLU A 25 21.01 47.05 -1.65
CA GLU A 25 19.89 47.66 -0.96
C GLU A 25 19.11 46.61 -0.14
N ILE A 26 18.69 47.01 1.06
CA ILE A 26 17.92 46.13 1.96
C ILE A 26 16.58 45.78 1.36
N SER A 27 16.40 44.55 0.96
CA SER A 27 15.09 44.04 0.56
C SER A 27 14.31 43.60 1.80
N LYS A 28 13.27 44.32 2.14
CA LYS A 28 12.36 43.96 3.25
C LYS A 28 11.34 42.93 2.76
N LEU A 29 11.46 41.69 3.19
CA LEU A 29 10.39 40.68 3.05
C LEU A 29 9.45 40.81 4.23
N ILE A 30 8.24 41.33 3.99
CA ILE A 30 7.16 41.32 4.99
C ILE A 30 6.50 39.95 4.91
N VAL A 31 6.85 39.04 5.82
CA VAL A 31 6.12 37.79 6.00
C VAL A 31 4.92 38.05 6.90
N ASN A 32 3.81 38.39 6.31
CA ASN A 32 2.54 38.34 7.07
C ASN A 32 2.32 36.87 7.42
N LYS A 33 2.26 36.57 8.72
CA LYS A 33 1.76 35.29 9.22
C LYS A 33 0.30 35.20 8.75
N GLY A 34 0.10 34.73 7.52
CA GLY A 34 -1.22 34.35 7.07
C GLY A 34 -1.81 33.46 8.15
N ILE A 35 -3.10 33.54 8.36
CA ILE A 35 -3.88 32.69 9.27
C ILE A 35 -3.21 31.33 9.28
N VAL A 36 -2.65 30.91 10.42
CA VAL A 36 -2.24 29.53 10.61
C VAL A 36 -3.55 28.76 10.46
N ASN A 37 -3.82 28.32 9.27
CA ASN A 37 -4.82 27.31 9.08
C ASN A 37 -4.27 26.12 9.88
N TYR A 38 -4.79 25.96 11.09
CA TYR A 38 -4.60 24.71 11.81
C TYR A 38 -4.99 23.64 10.81
N SER A 39 -4.03 22.85 10.36
CA SER A 39 -4.30 21.80 9.42
C SER A 39 -5.39 20.93 10.06
N ARG A 40 -6.59 20.97 9.46
CA ARG A 40 -7.72 20.25 10.04
C ARG A 40 -7.33 18.78 10.06
N GLU A 41 -7.33 18.20 11.26
CA GLU A 41 -7.00 16.79 11.39
C GLU A 41 -8.05 15.96 10.67
N LEU A 42 -7.61 15.16 9.70
CA LEU A 42 -8.47 14.21 9.02
C LEU A 42 -8.70 13.01 9.94
N LYS A 43 -9.95 12.71 10.20
CA LYS A 43 -10.40 11.57 11.01
C LYS A 43 -11.33 10.69 10.20
N PHE A 44 -11.63 9.54 10.74
CA PHE A 44 -12.59 8.62 10.16
C PHE A 44 -13.69 8.26 11.17
N SER A 45 -14.79 7.75 10.65
CA SER A 45 -15.93 7.21 11.40
C SER A 45 -16.62 6.11 10.59
N ASN A 46 -17.61 5.45 11.17
CA ASN A 46 -18.48 4.48 10.47
C ASN A 46 -17.70 3.39 9.74
N LEU A 47 -16.60 2.87 10.37
CA LEU A 47 -15.89 1.72 9.85
C LEU A 47 -16.83 0.51 9.76
N LYS A 48 -16.85 -0.14 8.60
CA LYS A 48 -17.57 -1.40 8.39
C LYS A 48 -16.84 -2.30 7.41
N CYS A 49 -17.03 -3.61 7.54
CA CYS A 49 -16.78 -4.56 6.47
C CYS A 49 -17.96 -4.48 5.50
N VAL A 50 -17.69 -4.30 4.22
CA VAL A 50 -18.70 -4.24 3.17
C VAL A 50 -19.01 -5.65 2.67
N SER A 51 -17.96 -6.39 2.29
CA SER A 51 -18.12 -7.75 1.76
C SER A 51 -16.81 -8.53 1.86
N ARG A 52 -16.88 -9.84 1.71
CA ARG A 52 -15.73 -10.69 1.41
C ARG A 52 -15.54 -10.77 -0.10
N ILE A 53 -14.32 -10.52 -0.59
CA ILE A 53 -14.01 -10.41 -2.02
C ILE A 53 -13.71 -11.78 -2.63
N THR A 54 -12.96 -12.63 -1.94
CA THR A 54 -12.40 -13.88 -2.48
C THR A 54 -12.95 -15.13 -1.79
N GLY A 55 -12.79 -16.27 -2.45
CA GLY A 55 -13.14 -17.60 -1.93
C GLY A 55 -14.53 -18.09 -2.34
N ALA A 56 -14.92 -19.20 -1.74
CA ALA A 56 -16.22 -19.84 -1.95
C ALA A 56 -17.28 -19.23 -1.03
N GLU A 57 -18.54 -19.32 -1.44
CA GLU A 57 -19.66 -19.13 -0.53
C GLU A 57 -19.59 -20.17 0.59
N ILE A 58 -19.80 -19.74 1.83
CA ILE A 58 -19.72 -20.61 3.00
C ILE A 58 -21.01 -20.49 3.79
N ASN A 59 -21.67 -21.61 3.99
CA ASN A 59 -22.84 -21.70 4.85
C ASN A 59 -22.41 -21.80 6.31
N GLY A 60 -22.63 -20.72 7.05
CA GLY A 60 -22.22 -20.58 8.45
C GLY A 60 -20.76 -20.17 8.64
N THR A 61 -20.39 -19.90 9.87
CA THR A 61 -19.07 -19.36 10.20
C THR A 61 -17.97 -20.41 10.33
N ASN A 62 -18.32 -21.68 10.45
CA ASN A 62 -17.36 -22.71 10.90
C ASN A 62 -16.57 -22.33 12.14
N GLY A 63 -17.12 -21.44 12.98
CA GLY A 63 -16.43 -20.88 14.13
C GLY A 63 -15.38 -19.82 13.79
N LEU A 64 -15.22 -19.46 12.51
CA LEU A 64 -14.28 -18.41 12.08
C LEU A 64 -14.95 -17.03 12.11
N PRO A 65 -14.23 -15.98 12.50
CA PRO A 65 -14.76 -14.63 12.48
C PRO A 65 -15.03 -14.16 11.03
N ILE A 66 -16.11 -13.43 10.84
CA ILE A 66 -16.56 -12.74 9.60
C ILE A 66 -16.55 -13.56 8.31
N VAL A 67 -16.51 -14.89 8.36
CA VAL A 67 -16.67 -15.72 7.15
C VAL A 67 -18.12 -15.80 6.66
N GLU A 68 -19.06 -15.38 7.49
CA GLU A 68 -20.49 -15.25 7.15
C GLU A 68 -20.81 -14.06 6.22
N PHE A 69 -19.86 -13.12 6.01
CA PHE A 69 -20.07 -12.06 5.05
C PHE A 69 -20.22 -12.63 3.66
N GLU A 70 -21.26 -12.17 2.97
CA GLU A 70 -21.50 -12.55 1.59
C GLU A 70 -20.27 -12.35 0.72
N VAL A 71 -20.01 -13.33 -0.13
CA VAL A 71 -18.95 -13.25 -1.12
C VAL A 71 -19.53 -12.61 -2.37
N ASN A 72 -19.01 -11.46 -2.75
CA ASN A 72 -19.43 -10.77 -3.97
C ASN A 72 -19.11 -11.58 -5.23
N ASN A 73 -18.09 -12.47 -5.16
CA ASN A 73 -17.52 -13.08 -6.33
C ASN A 73 -17.42 -14.59 -6.17
N ARG A 74 -17.43 -15.29 -7.30
CA ARG A 74 -17.21 -16.74 -7.38
C ARG A 74 -15.78 -17.03 -7.81
N THR A 75 -14.78 -16.46 -7.07
CA THR A 75 -13.37 -16.53 -7.49
C THR A 75 -12.83 -17.96 -7.45
N ASN A 76 -13.35 -18.80 -6.55
CA ASN A 76 -13.03 -20.23 -6.47
C ASN A 76 -13.46 -21.00 -7.72
N GLU A 77 -14.62 -20.67 -8.30
CA GLU A 77 -15.17 -21.35 -9.47
C GLU A 77 -14.63 -20.79 -10.78
N LEU A 78 -14.56 -19.47 -10.90
CA LEU A 78 -14.22 -18.78 -12.15
C LEU A 78 -12.72 -18.74 -12.41
N TYR A 79 -11.90 -18.66 -11.34
CA TYR A 79 -10.46 -18.41 -11.45
C TYR A 79 -9.61 -19.41 -10.65
N ASN A 80 -10.26 -20.39 -10.02
CA ASN A 80 -9.62 -21.34 -9.10
C ASN A 80 -8.86 -20.64 -7.96
N VAL A 81 -9.48 -19.60 -7.37
CA VAL A 81 -8.98 -18.82 -6.24
C VAL A 81 -9.90 -19.04 -5.05
N GLY A 82 -9.62 -20.05 -4.23
CA GLY A 82 -10.41 -20.44 -3.06
C GLY A 82 -9.93 -19.80 -1.77
N GLY A 83 -8.62 -19.69 -1.58
CA GLY A 83 -7.98 -19.00 -0.45
C GLY A 83 -6.83 -18.14 -0.94
N THR A 84 -6.77 -16.88 -0.44
CA THR A 84 -5.73 -15.93 -0.82
C THR A 84 -5.68 -14.75 0.14
N ASP A 85 -4.67 -13.91 0.02
CA ASP A 85 -4.46 -12.73 0.86
C ASP A 85 -4.06 -11.47 0.08
N LEU A 86 -3.81 -10.38 0.77
CA LEU A 86 -3.41 -9.06 0.29
C LEU A 86 -4.54 -8.32 -0.45
N GLY A 87 -4.51 -8.23 -1.78
CA GLY A 87 -5.45 -7.42 -2.56
C GLY A 87 -4.90 -6.03 -2.87
N ILE A 88 -3.63 -5.99 -3.31
CA ILE A 88 -2.95 -4.76 -3.75
C ILE A 88 -3.63 -4.25 -5.00
N VAL A 89 -4.25 -3.08 -4.91
CA VAL A 89 -5.08 -2.52 -5.97
C VAL A 89 -4.46 -1.28 -6.59
N TRP A 90 -4.50 -1.19 -7.92
CA TRP A 90 -4.12 0.01 -8.67
C TRP A 90 -5.00 0.17 -9.92
N GLU A 91 -5.03 1.37 -10.46
CA GLU A 91 -5.75 1.66 -11.70
C GLU A 91 -4.83 1.43 -12.91
N LEU A 92 -5.17 0.44 -13.75
CA LEU A 92 -4.46 0.16 -15.03
C LEU A 92 -4.86 1.16 -16.10
N GLN A 93 -6.16 1.45 -16.20
CA GLN A 93 -6.77 2.44 -17.08
C GLN A 93 -7.94 3.08 -16.32
N PRO A 94 -8.44 4.24 -16.74
CA PRO A 94 -9.56 4.89 -16.08
C PRO A 94 -10.73 3.92 -15.88
N GLY A 95 -11.05 3.62 -14.61
CA GLY A 95 -12.13 2.72 -14.24
C GLY A 95 -11.85 1.24 -14.40
N HIS A 96 -10.63 0.83 -14.72
CA HIS A 96 -10.19 -0.56 -14.79
C HIS A 96 -9.05 -0.80 -13.80
N TYR A 97 -9.25 -1.70 -12.86
CA TYR A 97 -8.36 -1.95 -11.72
C TYR A 97 -7.75 -3.34 -11.79
N GLY A 98 -6.46 -3.43 -11.48
CA GLY A 98 -5.79 -4.68 -11.18
C GLY A 98 -5.72 -4.90 -9.67
N LEU A 99 -5.85 -6.15 -9.25
CA LEU A 99 -5.72 -6.57 -7.86
C LEU A 99 -4.73 -7.73 -7.79
N PHE A 100 -3.55 -7.48 -7.23
CA PHE A 100 -2.60 -8.55 -6.93
C PHE A 100 -2.90 -9.17 -5.56
N PHE A 101 -2.94 -10.48 -5.55
CA PHE A 101 -3.06 -11.30 -4.34
C PHE A 101 -1.74 -12.04 -4.10
N GLY A 102 -1.47 -12.40 -2.84
CA GLY A 102 -0.30 -13.18 -2.44
C GLY A 102 -0.48 -14.68 -2.67
N ASP A 103 0.09 -15.50 -1.78
CA ASP A 103 -0.05 -16.96 -1.86
C ASP A 103 -1.51 -17.34 -2.04
N THR A 104 -1.80 -18.10 -3.09
CA THR A 104 -3.17 -18.40 -3.54
C THR A 104 -3.36 -19.88 -3.71
N PHE A 105 -4.46 -20.42 -3.20
CA PHE A 105 -4.82 -21.84 -3.24
C PHE A 105 -6.08 -22.07 -4.09
N GLY A 106 -6.25 -23.29 -4.55
CA GLY A 106 -7.32 -23.67 -5.47
C GLY A 106 -8.71 -23.69 -4.87
N SER A 107 -9.68 -24.08 -5.70
CA SER A 107 -11.11 -24.14 -5.36
C SER A 107 -11.45 -25.15 -4.26
N ASP A 108 -10.55 -26.08 -3.95
CA ASP A 108 -10.65 -27.02 -2.84
C ASP A 108 -10.28 -26.40 -1.47
N PHE A 109 -9.77 -25.17 -1.46
CA PHE A 109 -9.53 -24.45 -0.21
C PHE A 109 -10.85 -24.17 0.51
N TYR A 110 -10.87 -24.49 1.79
CA TYR A 110 -12.02 -24.22 2.66
C TYR A 110 -11.51 -23.72 4.03
N PRO A 111 -11.85 -22.50 4.46
CA PRO A 111 -11.40 -21.96 5.74
C PRO A 111 -12.04 -22.72 6.90
N ASN A 112 -11.21 -23.17 7.85
CA ASN A 112 -11.66 -23.86 9.06
C ASN A 112 -10.61 -23.78 10.18
N PHE A 113 -11.01 -24.08 11.43
CA PHE A 113 -10.09 -24.08 12.57
C PHE A 113 -9.13 -25.27 12.62
N VAL A 114 -9.40 -26.34 11.92
CA VAL A 114 -8.53 -27.54 11.91
C VAL A 114 -7.30 -27.27 11.06
N ASN A 115 -7.49 -26.64 9.89
CA ASN A 115 -6.42 -26.23 8.97
C ASN A 115 -6.54 -24.73 8.69
N PRO A 116 -6.22 -23.85 9.65
CA PRO A 116 -6.32 -22.42 9.47
C PRO A 116 -5.20 -21.87 8.58
N GLY A 117 -5.49 -20.74 7.92
CA GLY A 117 -4.48 -20.01 7.14
C GLY A 117 -4.15 -20.66 5.79
N PRO A 118 -2.96 -20.39 5.25
CA PRO A 118 -2.56 -20.79 3.89
C PRO A 118 -2.34 -22.30 3.75
N ASN A 119 -3.31 -23.00 3.20
CA ASN A 119 -3.22 -24.42 2.88
C ASN A 119 -4.17 -24.75 1.72
N GLY A 120 -3.98 -25.90 1.06
CA GLY A 120 -4.81 -26.33 -0.07
C GLY A 120 -3.96 -26.75 -1.27
N SER A 121 -4.64 -27.14 -2.36
CA SER A 121 -3.99 -27.52 -3.61
C SER A 121 -3.76 -26.31 -4.53
N ASN A 122 -3.09 -26.55 -5.64
CA ASN A 122 -2.82 -25.56 -6.70
C ASN A 122 -2.26 -24.23 -6.15
N TRP A 123 -1.22 -24.33 -5.31
CA TRP A 123 -0.57 -23.16 -4.74
C TRP A 123 0.19 -22.37 -5.79
N ARG A 124 -0.15 -21.08 -5.89
CA ARG A 124 0.53 -20.04 -6.67
C ARG A 124 1.02 -18.96 -5.72
N SER A 125 2.25 -18.47 -5.91
CA SER A 125 2.84 -17.41 -5.07
C SER A 125 2.08 -16.09 -5.13
N ASN A 126 1.33 -15.89 -6.20
CA ASN A 126 0.52 -14.70 -6.43
C ASN A 126 -0.39 -14.91 -7.63
N VAL A 127 -1.47 -14.14 -7.70
CA VAL A 127 -2.35 -14.06 -8.87
C VAL A 127 -2.79 -12.62 -9.10
N LEU A 128 -3.20 -12.32 -10.34
CA LEU A 128 -3.76 -11.03 -10.73
C LEU A 128 -5.21 -11.20 -11.17
N LEU A 129 -6.11 -10.51 -10.49
CA LEU A 129 -7.51 -10.38 -10.85
C LEU A 129 -7.83 -8.95 -11.31
N PHE A 130 -8.97 -8.75 -11.99
CA PHE A 130 -9.40 -7.46 -12.52
C PHE A 130 -10.80 -7.09 -12.04
N SER A 131 -11.03 -5.77 -11.93
CA SER A 131 -12.31 -5.18 -11.57
C SER A 131 -12.58 -3.94 -12.42
N ASP A 132 -13.81 -3.81 -12.92
CA ASP A 132 -14.34 -2.60 -13.56
C ASP A 132 -15.35 -1.87 -12.66
N ASP A 133 -15.43 -2.27 -11.40
CA ASP A 133 -16.41 -1.78 -10.45
C ASP A 133 -16.17 -0.31 -10.08
N GLN A 134 -17.22 0.51 -10.20
CA GLN A 134 -17.19 1.94 -9.88
C GLN A 134 -18.04 2.29 -8.67
N ASP A 135 -18.78 1.32 -8.12
CA ASP A 135 -19.60 1.49 -6.91
C ASP A 135 -19.31 0.39 -5.91
N LEU A 136 -18.48 0.69 -4.93
CA LEU A 136 -18.07 -0.27 -3.91
C LEU A 136 -19.01 -0.28 -2.69
N SER A 137 -20.17 0.35 -2.77
CA SER A 137 -21.09 0.45 -1.61
C SER A 137 -21.77 -0.88 -1.28
N ASP A 138 -21.90 -1.78 -2.25
CA ASP A 138 -22.49 -3.11 -2.16
C ASP A 138 -21.47 -4.27 -2.28
N GLY A 139 -20.18 -3.92 -2.42
CA GLY A 139 -19.07 -4.87 -2.52
C GLY A 139 -18.09 -4.51 -3.63
N LEU A 140 -17.14 -5.40 -3.93
CA LEU A 140 -16.21 -5.25 -5.04
C LEU A 140 -16.37 -6.42 -6.00
N THR A 141 -16.78 -6.13 -7.23
CA THR A 141 -16.99 -7.12 -8.28
C THR A 141 -15.69 -7.44 -9.01
N ILE A 142 -15.35 -8.71 -9.14
CA ILE A 142 -14.24 -9.22 -9.95
C ILE A 142 -14.75 -9.66 -11.31
N ASN A 143 -14.24 -9.05 -12.37
CA ASN A 143 -14.68 -9.28 -13.76
C ASN A 143 -13.73 -10.16 -14.56
N GLY A 144 -12.50 -10.41 -14.08
CA GLY A 144 -11.50 -11.16 -14.83
C GLY A 144 -10.26 -11.53 -14.03
N ALA A 145 -9.37 -12.24 -14.68
CA ALA A 145 -8.05 -12.63 -14.17
C ALA A 145 -7.05 -12.80 -15.32
N THR A 146 -5.77 -12.68 -15.00
CA THR A 146 -4.73 -13.19 -15.91
C THR A 146 -4.70 -14.72 -15.79
N MET A 147 -5.20 -15.42 -16.82
CA MET A 147 -5.40 -16.86 -16.80
C MET A 147 -4.16 -17.62 -17.30
N ASP A 148 -4.04 -18.88 -16.87
CA ASP A 148 -3.08 -19.83 -17.44
C ASP A 148 -3.53 -20.31 -18.84
N GLU A 149 -2.69 -21.10 -19.50
CA GLU A 149 -2.97 -21.62 -20.84
C GLU A 149 -4.21 -22.52 -20.90
N SER A 150 -4.60 -23.12 -19.79
CA SER A 150 -5.83 -23.94 -19.71
C SER A 150 -7.11 -23.10 -19.69
N GLY A 151 -7.01 -21.81 -19.38
CA GLY A 151 -8.14 -20.91 -19.17
C GLY A 151 -8.98 -21.23 -17.92
N LYS A 152 -8.45 -22.02 -16.99
CA LYS A 152 -9.18 -22.48 -15.77
C LYS A 152 -8.63 -21.88 -14.49
N ASN A 153 -7.37 -21.48 -14.48
CA ASN A 153 -6.70 -20.99 -13.27
C ASN A 153 -6.18 -19.59 -13.48
N ALA A 154 -6.38 -18.70 -12.51
CA ALA A 154 -5.59 -17.48 -12.43
C ALA A 154 -4.11 -17.87 -12.34
N ARG A 155 -3.29 -17.28 -13.22
CA ARG A 155 -1.88 -17.64 -13.40
C ARG A 155 -0.98 -16.97 -12.36
N GLU A 156 0.08 -17.68 -11.92
CA GLU A 156 1.18 -17.07 -11.19
C GLU A 156 1.92 -16.07 -12.10
N ILE A 157 2.17 -14.85 -11.59
CA ILE A 157 2.83 -13.76 -12.31
C ILE A 157 4.30 -13.64 -11.88
N CYS A 158 4.54 -13.33 -10.60
CA CYS A 158 5.88 -13.27 -10.04
C CYS A 158 6.29 -14.67 -9.60
N TYR A 159 7.24 -15.26 -10.32
CA TYR A 159 7.65 -16.63 -10.07
C TYR A 159 8.21 -16.84 -8.67
N GLY A 160 7.75 -17.89 -8.00
CA GLY A 160 8.27 -18.40 -6.75
C GLY A 160 8.67 -19.87 -6.89
N GLY A 161 9.90 -20.21 -6.47
CA GLY A 161 10.51 -21.53 -6.74
C GLY A 161 9.92 -22.69 -5.93
N LYS A 162 9.05 -22.44 -4.93
CA LYS A 162 8.42 -23.44 -4.06
C LYS A 162 9.43 -24.25 -3.22
N ASP A 163 10.65 -23.77 -3.06
CA ASP A 163 11.69 -24.41 -2.22
C ASP A 163 11.54 -24.00 -0.75
N GLY A 164 10.84 -24.78 0.02
CA GLY A 164 10.62 -24.61 1.46
C GLY A 164 11.81 -25.06 2.35
N SER A 165 12.97 -25.34 1.80
CA SER A 165 14.16 -25.75 2.57
C SER A 165 14.69 -24.66 3.50
N GLY A 166 14.30 -23.41 3.29
CA GLY A 166 14.79 -22.24 4.01
C GLY A 166 16.08 -21.65 3.42
N ASN A 167 16.63 -22.25 2.37
CA ASN A 167 17.85 -21.80 1.68
C ASN A 167 17.62 -21.37 0.23
N GLY A 168 16.47 -21.70 -0.33
CA GLY A 168 16.12 -21.45 -1.71
C GLY A 168 15.15 -20.30 -1.91
N ASP A 169 14.39 -20.41 -2.97
CA ASP A 169 13.32 -19.52 -3.37
C ASP A 169 11.99 -20.18 -3.00
N TRP A 170 11.34 -19.72 -1.94
CA TRP A 170 10.09 -20.32 -1.49
C TRP A 170 8.90 -19.76 -2.25
N THR A 171 8.68 -18.45 -2.14
CA THR A 171 7.52 -17.78 -2.76
C THR A 171 7.85 -16.33 -3.11
N SER A 172 7.07 -15.74 -4.02
CA SER A 172 7.21 -14.34 -4.44
C SER A 172 5.93 -13.58 -4.16
N ILE A 173 5.96 -12.68 -3.20
CA ILE A 173 4.78 -11.97 -2.68
C ILE A 173 4.75 -10.54 -3.21
N PRO A 174 3.69 -10.11 -3.92
CA PRO A 174 3.50 -8.71 -4.30
C PRO A 174 3.38 -7.81 -3.07
N THR A 175 3.88 -6.59 -3.17
CA THR A 175 3.77 -5.60 -2.08
C THR A 175 3.16 -4.29 -2.55
N ALA A 176 3.35 -3.92 -3.81
CA ALA A 176 2.78 -2.72 -4.43
C ALA A 176 2.62 -2.90 -5.93
N ALA A 177 1.72 -2.14 -6.54
CA ALA A 177 1.62 -2.03 -7.98
C ALA A 177 1.34 -0.57 -8.39
N ILE A 178 1.76 -0.21 -9.60
CA ILE A 178 1.57 1.14 -10.13
C ILE A 178 1.66 1.14 -11.66
N ARG A 179 0.91 2.05 -12.31
CA ARG A 179 1.07 2.35 -13.72
C ARG A 179 1.95 3.58 -13.91
N ALA A 180 3.03 3.45 -14.67
CA ALA A 180 3.96 4.52 -15.01
C ALA A 180 4.26 4.50 -16.51
N ASN A 181 4.15 5.64 -17.19
CA ASN A 181 4.42 5.78 -18.64
C ASN A 181 3.69 4.73 -19.51
N GLY A 182 2.45 4.39 -19.14
CA GLY A 182 1.65 3.40 -19.90
C GLY A 182 2.02 1.93 -19.63
N ILE A 183 2.96 1.66 -18.71
CA ILE A 183 3.42 0.33 -18.31
C ILE A 183 2.96 0.07 -16.87
N ASP A 184 2.48 -1.13 -16.60
CA ASP A 184 2.11 -1.57 -15.25
C ASP A 184 3.30 -2.26 -14.60
N TYR A 185 3.56 -1.92 -13.34
CA TYR A 185 4.64 -2.49 -12.54
C TYR A 185 4.08 -3.10 -11.27
N VAL A 186 4.63 -4.25 -10.88
CA VAL A 186 4.40 -4.84 -9.56
C VAL A 186 5.74 -5.00 -8.83
N HIS A 187 5.81 -4.48 -7.61
CA HIS A 187 6.91 -4.71 -6.69
C HIS A 187 6.60 -5.99 -5.91
N TYR A 188 7.57 -6.87 -5.81
CA TYR A 188 7.44 -8.13 -5.08
C TYR A 188 8.67 -8.41 -4.23
N MET A 189 8.46 -9.11 -3.13
CA MET A 189 9.52 -9.66 -2.29
C MET A 189 9.64 -11.16 -2.52
N ASN A 190 10.87 -11.64 -2.73
CA ASN A 190 11.14 -13.06 -2.89
C ASN A 190 11.52 -13.67 -1.53
N ILE A 191 10.62 -14.47 -0.98
CA ILE A 191 10.75 -15.07 0.34
C ILE A 191 11.61 -16.33 0.26
N ARG A 192 12.59 -16.40 1.14
CA ARG A 192 13.41 -17.59 1.37
C ARG A 192 12.90 -18.41 2.56
N ASN A 193 12.50 -17.72 3.63
CA ASN A 193 12.03 -18.37 4.84
C ASN A 193 11.04 -17.45 5.57
N TRP A 194 9.85 -17.94 5.87
CA TRP A 194 8.85 -17.21 6.64
C TRP A 194 9.22 -17.03 8.11
N ALA A 195 10.02 -17.96 8.68
CA ALA A 195 10.56 -17.76 10.01
C ALA A 195 11.54 -16.58 10.01
N GLY A 196 11.14 -15.46 10.62
CA GLY A 196 11.89 -14.21 10.62
C GLY A 196 11.81 -13.39 9.32
N TRP A 197 10.90 -13.68 8.40
CA TRP A 197 10.68 -12.92 7.16
C TRP A 197 11.95 -12.73 6.33
N ILE A 198 12.72 -13.81 6.15
CA ILE A 198 13.98 -13.76 5.40
C ILE A 198 13.68 -13.75 3.91
N THR A 199 14.11 -12.69 3.22
CA THR A 199 14.00 -12.55 1.77
C THR A 199 15.35 -12.77 1.09
N ASN A 200 15.31 -13.19 -0.17
CA ASN A 200 16.48 -13.19 -1.04
C ASN A 200 16.72 -11.78 -1.60
N PHE A 201 15.66 -11.13 -2.04
CA PHE A 201 15.63 -9.78 -2.61
C PHE A 201 14.19 -9.33 -2.80
N SER A 202 14.02 -8.05 -3.19
CA SER A 202 12.80 -7.55 -3.80
C SER A 202 13.11 -6.94 -5.17
N SER A 203 12.14 -6.93 -6.09
CA SER A 203 12.33 -6.48 -7.47
C SER A 203 10.98 -6.11 -8.11
N LEU A 204 10.99 -5.84 -9.42
CA LEU A 204 9.80 -5.50 -10.20
C LEU A 204 9.54 -6.52 -11.30
N TYR A 205 8.26 -6.77 -11.59
CA TYR A 205 7.78 -7.24 -12.89
C TYR A 205 7.04 -6.10 -13.58
N LYS A 206 6.99 -6.14 -14.92
CA LYS A 206 6.29 -5.15 -15.73
C LYS A 206 5.43 -5.79 -16.81
N SER A 207 4.35 -5.09 -17.17
CA SER A 207 3.41 -5.43 -18.24
C SER A 207 3.13 -4.22 -19.10
N SER A 208 3.19 -4.37 -20.43
CA SER A 208 2.83 -3.33 -21.39
C SER A 208 1.48 -3.56 -22.08
N ASP A 209 0.74 -4.59 -21.66
CA ASP A 209 -0.51 -5.06 -22.26
C ASP A 209 -1.64 -5.19 -21.24
N ASN A 210 -1.67 -4.26 -20.26
CA ASN A 210 -2.67 -4.16 -19.20
C ASN A 210 -2.80 -5.44 -18.35
N GLY A 211 -1.65 -6.00 -17.95
CA GLY A 211 -1.61 -7.12 -17.02
C GLY A 211 -1.76 -8.52 -17.64
N ILE A 212 -1.79 -8.63 -18.98
CA ILE A 212 -1.92 -9.93 -19.65
C ILE A 212 -0.59 -10.67 -19.64
N THR A 213 0.52 -10.02 -20.04
CA THR A 213 1.85 -10.63 -20.00
C THR A 213 2.79 -9.82 -19.10
N TRP A 214 3.69 -10.53 -18.41
CA TRP A 214 4.58 -9.93 -17.43
C TRP A 214 6.02 -10.40 -17.64
N THR A 215 6.97 -9.47 -17.51
CA THR A 215 8.41 -9.76 -17.58
C THR A 215 9.12 -9.13 -16.40
N ARG A 216 10.15 -9.81 -15.88
CA ARG A 216 10.95 -9.33 -14.77
C ARG A 216 11.85 -8.16 -15.20
N CYS A 217 11.89 -7.09 -14.42
CA CYS A 217 12.84 -6.00 -14.57
C CYS A 217 14.23 -6.44 -14.07
N GLN A 218 15.22 -6.46 -14.96
CA GLN A 218 16.55 -6.97 -14.62
C GLN A 218 17.41 -5.97 -13.85
N ASN A 219 17.12 -4.68 -13.99
CA ASN A 219 17.93 -3.59 -13.45
C ASN A 219 17.46 -3.08 -12.07
N VAL A 220 16.36 -3.62 -11.54
CA VAL A 220 15.81 -3.20 -10.23
C VAL A 220 15.94 -4.34 -9.25
N LYS A 221 16.70 -4.12 -8.19
CA LYS A 221 16.88 -5.11 -7.13
C LYS A 221 17.17 -4.43 -5.80
N PHE A 222 16.38 -4.77 -4.80
CA PHE A 222 16.57 -4.38 -3.40
C PHE A 222 17.09 -5.60 -2.62
N GLY A 223 18.14 -5.41 -1.83
CA GLY A 223 18.71 -6.49 -1.01
C GLY A 223 17.76 -6.91 0.12
N SER A 224 18.04 -8.02 0.76
CA SER A 224 17.23 -8.58 1.85
C SER A 224 17.11 -7.67 3.09
N THR A 225 18.01 -6.70 3.25
CA THR A 225 18.02 -5.73 4.34
C THR A 225 17.64 -4.32 3.90
N SER A 226 17.18 -4.16 2.65
CA SER A 226 16.74 -2.88 2.11
C SER A 226 15.53 -2.35 2.86
N ASN A 227 15.52 -1.04 3.15
CA ASN A 227 14.35 -0.33 3.66
C ASN A 227 13.19 -0.26 2.68
N PHE A 228 13.36 -0.78 1.48
CA PHE A 228 12.38 -0.82 0.41
C PHE A 228 12.15 -2.26 -0.09
N GLY A 229 12.30 -3.23 0.80
CA GLY A 229 11.96 -4.63 0.53
C GLY A 229 10.46 -4.86 0.38
N GLN A 230 9.65 -4.13 1.14
CA GLN A 230 8.19 -4.13 1.14
C GLN A 230 7.73 -2.68 1.04
N VAL A 231 6.94 -2.34 0.03
CA VAL A 231 6.65 -0.94 -0.31
C VAL A 231 5.20 -0.67 -0.66
N SER A 232 4.85 0.61 -0.73
CA SER A 232 3.68 1.14 -1.42
C SER A 232 4.07 2.33 -2.28
N TYR A 233 3.38 2.49 -3.40
CA TYR A 233 3.61 3.55 -4.38
C TYR A 233 2.44 4.52 -4.46
N PHE A 234 2.75 5.80 -4.72
CA PHE A 234 1.76 6.79 -5.14
C PHE A 234 2.37 7.80 -6.10
N LYS A 235 1.64 8.10 -7.18
CA LYS A 235 2.07 9.05 -8.19
C LYS A 235 1.49 10.43 -7.94
N LYS A 236 2.35 11.44 -7.86
CA LYS A 236 1.94 12.84 -7.71
C LYS A 236 3.00 13.80 -8.25
N ASP A 237 2.55 14.83 -8.98
CA ASP A 237 3.39 15.91 -9.50
C ASP A 237 4.62 15.42 -10.31
N GLY A 238 4.43 14.38 -11.14
CA GLY A 238 5.49 13.78 -11.99
C GLY A 238 6.43 12.81 -11.26
N TYR A 239 6.32 12.70 -9.94
CA TYR A 239 7.08 11.74 -9.15
C TYR A 239 6.24 10.52 -8.77
N ILE A 240 6.89 9.38 -8.69
CA ILE A 240 6.43 8.23 -7.92
C ILE A 240 7.08 8.32 -6.55
N TYR A 241 6.26 8.41 -5.52
CA TYR A 241 6.69 8.30 -4.12
C TYR A 241 6.60 6.84 -3.69
N MET A 242 7.64 6.37 -3.03
CA MET A 242 7.77 5.00 -2.53
C MET A 242 7.96 5.06 -1.01
N VAL A 243 6.96 4.60 -0.26
CA VAL A 243 7.09 4.38 1.19
C VAL A 243 7.38 2.90 1.40
N GLY A 244 8.41 2.57 2.17
CA GLY A 244 8.83 1.18 2.32
C GLY A 244 9.44 0.87 3.67
N THR A 245 9.52 -0.43 3.95
CA THR A 245 10.18 -1.01 5.12
C THR A 245 11.10 -2.15 4.71
N ILE A 246 12.02 -2.54 5.58
CA ILE A 246 12.62 -3.89 5.51
C ILE A 246 11.46 -4.88 5.58
N THR A 247 11.53 -5.94 4.81
CA THR A 247 10.52 -7.00 4.78
C THR A 247 10.18 -7.50 6.18
N GLY A 248 8.89 -7.62 6.48
CA GLY A 248 8.38 -8.01 7.78
C GLY A 248 7.47 -6.95 8.41
N ARG A 249 7.30 -7.03 9.74
CA ARG A 249 6.29 -6.23 10.46
C ARG A 249 6.84 -5.43 11.64
N ASP A 250 8.18 -5.36 11.78
CA ASP A 250 8.85 -4.79 12.96
C ASP A 250 9.76 -3.60 12.62
N ASN A 251 9.65 -3.07 11.40
CA ASN A 251 10.53 -2.03 10.90
C ASN A 251 9.78 -0.70 10.69
N LYS A 252 10.53 0.42 10.76
CA LYS A 252 9.98 1.76 10.54
C LYS A 252 9.89 2.07 9.05
N PRO A 253 8.89 2.85 8.62
CA PRO A 253 8.76 3.22 7.21
C PRO A 253 9.77 4.32 6.82
N HIS A 254 10.30 4.19 5.61
CA HIS A 254 11.21 5.12 4.96
C HIS A 254 10.59 5.65 3.67
N LEU A 255 11.11 6.76 3.15
CA LEU A 255 10.58 7.40 1.96
C LEU A 255 11.65 7.55 0.89
N ALA A 256 11.29 7.19 -0.33
CA ALA A 256 12.02 7.52 -1.55
C ALA A 256 11.06 8.11 -2.59
N ARG A 257 11.62 8.71 -3.63
CA ARG A 257 10.89 9.14 -4.82
C ARG A 257 11.77 9.02 -6.07
N PHE A 258 11.15 8.98 -7.21
CA PHE A 258 11.80 9.05 -8.51
C PHE A 258 10.81 9.55 -9.57
N LEU A 259 11.31 10.11 -10.67
CA LEU A 259 10.47 10.44 -11.83
C LEU A 259 9.92 9.17 -12.47
N GLU A 260 8.72 9.23 -13.04
CA GLU A 260 8.07 8.04 -13.65
C GLU A 260 8.98 7.32 -14.65
N GLU A 261 9.73 8.06 -15.46
CA GLU A 261 10.68 7.53 -16.45
C GLU A 261 11.83 6.74 -15.83
N ASN A 262 12.10 6.95 -14.55
CA ASN A 262 13.21 6.34 -13.83
C ASN A 262 12.82 5.12 -12.99
N ILE A 263 11.60 4.61 -13.09
CA ILE A 263 11.15 3.46 -12.29
C ILE A 263 12.03 2.22 -12.45
N GLU A 264 12.70 2.05 -13.60
CA GLU A 264 13.65 0.95 -13.84
C GLU A 264 15.13 1.36 -13.63
N ASN A 265 15.39 2.56 -13.11
CA ASN A 265 16.73 3.09 -12.90
C ASN A 265 16.95 3.51 -11.45
N GLN A 266 17.33 2.57 -10.58
CA GLN A 266 17.53 2.83 -9.14
C GLN A 266 18.60 3.87 -8.83
N THR A 267 19.54 4.18 -9.75
CA THR A 267 20.56 5.22 -9.55
C THR A 267 19.96 6.62 -9.54
N GLU A 268 18.76 6.79 -10.11
CA GLU A 268 18.01 8.03 -10.14
C GLU A 268 17.04 8.19 -8.96
N TYR A 269 16.92 7.17 -8.10
CA TYR A 269 16.06 7.25 -6.93
C TYR A 269 16.64 8.22 -5.91
N GLU A 270 15.75 9.03 -5.33
CA GLU A 270 16.06 9.99 -4.28
C GLU A 270 15.48 9.50 -2.95
N PHE A 271 16.30 9.48 -1.92
CA PHE A 271 15.95 8.95 -0.59
C PHE A 271 15.89 10.11 0.43
N TRP A 272 14.83 10.14 1.22
CA TRP A 272 14.61 11.21 2.20
C TRP A 272 15.43 10.96 3.47
N ASN A 273 16.33 11.91 3.82
CA ASN A 273 17.20 11.78 4.99
C ASN A 273 16.75 12.62 6.20
N GLY A 274 15.49 13.08 6.21
CA GLY A 274 14.95 13.94 7.28
C GLY A 274 15.15 15.45 7.04
N SER A 275 16.02 15.84 6.09
CA SER A 275 16.29 17.25 5.76
C SER A 275 16.34 17.54 4.26
N GLY A 276 16.59 16.51 3.44
CA GLY A 276 16.70 16.64 1.98
C GLY A 276 16.63 15.30 1.26
N TRP A 277 16.58 15.39 -0.05
CA TRP A 277 16.59 14.25 -0.95
C TRP A 277 18.01 13.89 -1.36
N ILE A 278 18.42 12.66 -1.14
CA ILE A 278 19.75 12.14 -1.48
C ILE A 278 19.62 11.13 -2.62
N LYS A 279 20.18 11.47 -3.78
CA LYS A 279 20.13 10.65 -4.97
C LYS A 279 21.06 9.45 -4.87
N GLY A 280 20.56 8.27 -5.27
CA GLY A 280 21.34 7.05 -5.46
C GLY A 280 21.90 6.41 -4.19
N ASN A 281 21.56 6.93 -3.00
CA ASN A 281 22.08 6.42 -1.74
C ASN A 281 20.94 6.03 -0.77
N GLU A 282 20.49 4.80 -0.84
CA GLU A 282 19.44 4.25 0.03
C GLU A 282 19.80 4.33 1.52
N THR A 283 21.08 4.15 1.87
CA THR A 283 21.50 4.13 3.28
C THR A 283 21.39 5.49 3.97
N ALA A 284 21.20 6.57 3.20
CA ALA A 284 20.92 7.88 3.72
C ALA A 284 19.47 8.07 4.20
N ALA A 285 18.55 7.16 3.82
CA ALA A 285 17.15 7.26 4.21
C ALA A 285 16.98 7.20 5.72
N THR A 286 16.14 8.09 6.26
CA THR A 286 15.74 8.08 7.67
C THR A 286 14.27 7.73 7.81
N PRO A 287 13.84 7.15 8.95
CA PRO A 287 12.43 6.83 9.16
C PRO A 287 11.53 8.08 9.04
N LEU A 288 10.38 7.93 8.38
CA LEU A 288 9.37 8.98 8.28
C LEU A 288 8.77 9.34 9.64
N PHE A 289 8.64 8.36 10.52
CA PHE A 289 8.16 8.50 11.89
C PHE A 289 8.62 7.32 12.75
N ASN A 290 8.53 7.51 14.08
CA ASN A 290 8.98 6.49 15.03
C ASN A 290 7.84 5.52 15.38
N ASP A 291 7.49 4.64 14.46
CA ASP A 291 6.48 3.58 14.65
C ASP A 291 6.81 2.40 13.73
N ILE A 292 6.48 1.19 14.15
CA ILE A 292 6.68 0.01 13.30
C ILE A 292 5.51 -0.15 12.34
N SER A 293 5.81 -0.70 11.17
CA SER A 293 4.84 -0.86 10.09
C SER A 293 5.13 -2.16 9.34
N GLY A 294 4.09 -2.96 9.17
CA GLY A 294 4.06 -4.09 8.25
C GLY A 294 3.57 -3.67 6.87
N GLU A 295 2.65 -4.44 6.32
CA GLU A 295 2.00 -4.12 5.04
C GLU A 295 1.38 -2.72 5.09
N LEU A 296 1.62 -1.93 4.05
CA LEU A 296 1.28 -0.51 4.06
C LEU A 296 0.71 -0.04 2.70
N SER A 297 -0.07 1.03 2.74
CA SER A 297 -0.63 1.66 1.56
C SER A 297 -0.69 3.16 1.72
N ILE A 298 -0.10 3.90 0.76
CA ILE A 298 -0.06 5.36 0.74
C ILE A 298 -0.91 5.93 -0.38
N ALA A 299 -1.60 7.04 -0.10
CA ALA A 299 -2.35 7.80 -1.09
C ALA A 299 -2.36 9.29 -0.76
N TYR A 300 -2.58 10.14 -1.76
CA TYR A 300 -2.88 11.55 -1.58
C TYR A 300 -4.33 11.83 -1.95
N HIS A 301 -5.11 12.31 -0.99
CA HIS A 301 -6.51 12.67 -1.22
C HIS A 301 -6.63 14.13 -1.67
N PRO A 302 -7.04 14.40 -2.93
CA PRO A 302 -6.99 15.74 -3.48
C PRO A 302 -7.99 16.71 -2.86
N GLU A 303 -9.18 16.24 -2.48
CA GLU A 303 -10.22 17.11 -1.87
C GLU A 303 -9.86 17.51 -0.44
N PHE A 304 -9.35 16.58 0.37
CA PHE A 304 -8.85 16.88 1.71
C PHE A 304 -7.46 17.50 1.72
N LYS A 305 -6.73 17.42 0.59
CA LYS A 305 -5.33 17.86 0.45
C LYS A 305 -4.42 17.22 1.51
N LYS A 306 -4.61 15.92 1.74
CA LYS A 306 -3.88 15.15 2.75
C LYS A 306 -3.25 13.91 2.12
N TRP A 307 -2.04 13.61 2.56
CA TRP A 307 -1.49 12.28 2.45
C TRP A 307 -2.14 11.38 3.49
N ILE A 308 -2.48 10.17 3.11
CA ILE A 308 -3.06 9.13 3.95
C ILE A 308 -2.13 7.94 3.89
N LEU A 309 -1.78 7.37 5.04
CA LEU A 309 -1.02 6.14 5.14
C LEU A 309 -1.80 5.16 6.03
N LEU A 310 -2.14 4.02 5.46
CA LEU A 310 -2.61 2.85 6.19
C LEU A 310 -1.46 1.87 6.37
N TYR A 311 -1.35 1.23 7.52
CA TYR A 311 -0.34 0.19 7.75
C TYR A 311 -0.74 -0.73 8.89
N PHE A 312 -0.35 -2.00 8.79
CA PHE A 312 -0.49 -2.94 9.90
C PHE A 312 0.58 -2.65 10.96
N ASN A 313 0.18 -2.55 12.22
CA ASN A 313 1.07 -2.43 13.35
C ASN A 313 0.97 -3.68 14.24
N SER A 314 2.03 -4.49 14.25
CA SER A 314 2.07 -5.77 14.97
C SER A 314 2.02 -5.60 16.48
N THR A 315 2.57 -4.51 17.03
CA THR A 315 2.58 -4.25 18.48
C THR A 315 1.22 -3.81 19.01
N ARG A 316 0.53 -2.89 18.28
CA ARG A 316 -0.82 -2.47 18.67
C ARG A 316 -1.89 -3.44 18.20
N TYR A 317 -1.53 -4.31 17.31
CA TYR A 317 -2.41 -5.26 16.65
C TYR A 317 -3.61 -4.57 15.99
N ASP A 318 -3.29 -3.61 15.13
CA ASP A 318 -4.28 -2.81 14.41
C ASP A 318 -3.84 -2.49 12.97
N ILE A 319 -4.80 -2.09 12.14
CA ILE A 319 -4.51 -1.25 10.99
C ILE A 319 -4.57 0.19 11.45
N SER A 320 -3.43 0.87 11.38
CA SER A 320 -3.27 2.26 11.76
C SER A 320 -3.51 3.19 10.58
N PHE A 321 -4.11 4.34 10.86
CA PHE A 321 -4.35 5.45 9.94
C PHE A 321 -3.54 6.66 10.39
N ARG A 322 -2.73 7.21 9.48
CA ARG A 322 -2.01 8.48 9.67
C ARG A 322 -2.25 9.40 8.50
N THR A 323 -2.13 10.70 8.75
CA THR A 323 -2.23 11.73 7.72
C THR A 323 -1.13 12.77 7.84
N ALA A 324 -0.80 13.42 6.71
CA ALA A 324 0.12 14.55 6.66
C ALA A 324 -0.29 15.55 5.58
N ASP A 325 0.08 16.83 5.74
CA ASP A 325 -0.08 17.85 4.70
C ASP A 325 0.95 17.67 3.57
N HIS A 326 2.16 17.29 3.96
CA HIS A 326 3.26 17.00 3.05
C HIS A 326 3.81 15.60 3.33
N ILE A 327 4.19 14.87 2.29
CA ILE A 327 4.67 13.50 2.45
C ILE A 327 5.95 13.42 3.32
N ILE A 328 6.77 14.46 3.28
CA ILE A 328 8.00 14.63 4.10
C ILE A 328 7.75 15.31 5.44
N GLY A 329 6.54 15.83 5.65
CA GLY A 329 6.20 16.63 6.83
C GLY A 329 5.81 15.81 8.04
N GLU A 330 5.36 16.50 9.06
CA GLU A 330 4.89 15.82 10.27
C GLU A 330 3.65 14.95 9.97
N TRP A 331 3.78 13.67 10.25
CA TRP A 331 2.67 12.74 10.22
C TRP A 331 1.88 12.80 11.52
N SER A 332 0.57 12.76 11.43
CA SER A 332 -0.32 12.72 12.60
C SER A 332 0.03 11.56 13.54
N LYS A 333 -0.44 11.62 14.78
CA LYS A 333 -0.43 10.42 15.65
C LYS A 333 -1.25 9.31 14.99
N PRO A 334 -0.90 8.02 15.24
CA PRO A 334 -1.67 6.92 14.67
C PRO A 334 -3.08 6.90 15.26
N GLN A 335 -4.07 6.73 14.40
CA GLN A 335 -5.44 6.45 14.77
C GLN A 335 -5.71 4.96 14.44
N LYS A 336 -6.28 4.21 15.36
CA LYS A 336 -6.64 2.80 15.14
C LYS A 336 -7.82 2.75 14.18
N LEU A 337 -7.58 2.38 12.92
CA LEU A 337 -8.63 2.24 11.91
C LEU A 337 -9.38 0.94 12.08
N VAL A 338 -8.66 -0.19 12.16
CA VAL A 338 -9.26 -1.51 12.39
C VAL A 338 -8.61 -2.16 13.60
N ASP A 339 -9.43 -2.67 14.51
CA ASP A 339 -8.97 -3.37 15.70
C ASP A 339 -8.74 -4.86 15.41
N GLY A 340 -7.54 -5.37 15.66
CA GLY A 340 -7.19 -6.77 15.49
C GLY A 340 -7.92 -7.73 16.44
N TRP A 341 -8.47 -7.22 17.55
CA TRP A 341 -9.32 -8.02 18.41
C TRP A 341 -10.75 -8.17 17.88
N GLN A 342 -11.22 -7.20 17.08
CA GLN A 342 -12.51 -7.30 16.39
C GLN A 342 -12.40 -8.14 15.11
N TYR A 343 -11.29 -7.96 14.37
CA TYR A 343 -11.00 -8.69 13.14
C TYR A 343 -9.73 -9.53 13.34
N SER A 344 -9.90 -10.69 13.97
CA SER A 344 -8.79 -11.52 14.40
C SER A 344 -7.86 -11.92 13.26
N GLN A 345 -6.55 -11.76 13.50
CA GLN A 345 -5.47 -12.07 12.56
C GLN A 345 -5.53 -11.26 11.25
N LEU A 346 -6.03 -10.03 11.34
CA LEU A 346 -5.99 -9.08 10.24
C LEU A 346 -4.55 -8.71 9.87
N TYR A 347 -4.36 -8.38 8.60
CA TYR A 347 -3.16 -7.74 8.05
C TYR A 347 -3.48 -7.20 6.65
N GLY A 348 -2.51 -6.48 6.06
CA GLY A 348 -2.73 -5.82 4.78
C GLY A 348 -3.74 -4.68 4.88
N SER A 349 -3.54 -3.64 4.13
CA SER A 349 -4.47 -2.51 4.11
C SER A 349 -4.20 -1.71 2.84
N TYR A 350 -4.91 -2.03 1.76
CA TYR A 350 -4.63 -1.47 0.45
C TYR A 350 -5.76 -0.53 0.02
N ILE A 351 -5.46 0.77 -0.02
CA ILE A 351 -6.43 1.83 -0.39
C ILE A 351 -6.87 1.62 -1.83
N HIS A 352 -8.17 1.52 -2.05
CA HIS A 352 -8.72 1.46 -3.41
C HIS A 352 -8.69 2.85 -4.05
N PRO A 353 -8.25 3.01 -5.31
CA PRO A 353 -8.13 4.31 -5.98
C PRO A 353 -9.42 5.14 -6.02
N ILE A 354 -10.59 4.50 -6.02
CA ILE A 354 -11.89 5.19 -5.98
C ILE A 354 -12.07 6.06 -4.71
N SER A 355 -11.37 5.73 -3.63
CA SER A 355 -11.38 6.47 -2.36
C SER A 355 -10.80 7.89 -2.47
N LEU A 356 -10.16 8.22 -3.60
CA LEU A 356 -9.59 9.55 -3.82
C LEU A 356 -10.62 10.59 -4.28
N LYS A 357 -11.88 10.20 -4.36
CA LYS A 357 -13.03 11.07 -4.67
C LYS A 357 -14.08 10.95 -3.55
N GLY A 358 -14.58 12.10 -3.10
CA GLY A 358 -15.59 12.15 -2.03
C GLY A 358 -14.98 11.86 -0.65
N ASN A 359 -15.76 11.28 0.24
CA ASN A 359 -15.39 11.13 1.65
C ASN A 359 -15.43 9.67 2.15
N ILE A 360 -15.56 8.70 1.27
CA ILE A 360 -15.52 7.28 1.67
C ILE A 360 -14.16 6.70 1.34
N LEU A 361 -13.47 6.23 2.37
CA LEU A 361 -12.25 5.47 2.25
C LEU A 361 -12.59 4.00 2.09
N TYR A 362 -12.38 3.43 0.90
CA TYR A 362 -12.43 1.99 0.67
C TYR A 362 -11.03 1.41 0.69
N PHE A 363 -10.84 0.28 1.34
CA PHE A 363 -9.57 -0.43 1.36
C PHE A 363 -9.79 -1.94 1.48
N ILE A 364 -8.81 -2.70 1.01
CA ILE A 364 -8.84 -4.16 1.07
C ILE A 364 -7.97 -4.62 2.24
N MET A 365 -8.51 -5.50 3.07
CA MET A 365 -7.87 -6.08 4.23
C MET A 365 -7.89 -7.61 4.12
N SER A 366 -6.89 -8.26 4.67
CA SER A 366 -6.80 -9.73 4.76
C SER A 366 -6.97 -10.22 6.17
N MET A 367 -7.45 -11.45 6.32
CA MET A 367 -7.43 -12.18 7.57
C MET A 367 -6.77 -13.55 7.35
N TRP A 368 -5.75 -13.84 8.15
CA TRP A 368 -4.95 -15.06 7.97
C TRP A 368 -5.73 -16.35 8.29
N LEU A 369 -6.59 -16.32 9.31
CA LEU A 369 -7.31 -17.53 9.74
C LEU A 369 -8.28 -18.05 8.67
N PRO A 370 -9.20 -17.22 8.11
CA PRO A 370 -10.05 -17.62 7.00
C PRO A 370 -9.31 -17.58 5.65
N TYR A 371 -8.13 -16.98 5.60
CA TYR A 371 -7.29 -16.80 4.43
C TYR A 371 -8.03 -16.25 3.21
N ASN A 372 -8.69 -15.14 3.40
CA ASN A 372 -9.47 -14.42 2.40
C ASN A 372 -9.36 -12.91 2.58
N THR A 373 -9.81 -12.17 1.56
CA THR A 373 -9.74 -10.70 1.52
C THR A 373 -11.11 -10.08 1.65
N TYR A 374 -11.15 -8.90 2.25
CA TYR A 374 -12.36 -8.19 2.64
C TYR A 374 -12.32 -6.75 2.17
N LEU A 375 -13.41 -6.26 1.60
CA LEU A 375 -13.61 -4.85 1.32
C LEU A 375 -14.09 -4.16 2.59
N MET A 376 -13.34 -3.16 3.01
CA MET A 376 -13.64 -2.32 4.16
C MET A 376 -13.98 -0.90 3.71
N SER A 377 -14.81 -0.21 4.47
CA SER A 377 -15.09 1.21 4.25
C SER A 377 -15.12 2.01 5.53
N ALA A 378 -14.72 3.28 5.46
CA ALA A 378 -14.83 4.25 6.54
C ALA A 378 -15.14 5.64 5.97
N GLU A 379 -15.88 6.46 6.70
CA GLU A 379 -16.13 7.85 6.31
C GLU A 379 -15.00 8.75 6.79
N LEU A 380 -14.42 9.53 5.88
CA LEU A 380 -13.43 10.55 6.20
C LEU A 380 -14.09 11.87 6.56
N LYS A 381 -13.62 12.54 7.62
CA LYS A 381 -14.11 13.83 8.09
C LYS A 381 -12.97 14.72 8.53
N CYS A 382 -12.96 15.98 8.06
CA CYS A 382 -12.11 17.00 8.66
C CYS A 382 -12.83 17.57 9.89
N ASN A 383 -12.18 17.49 11.04
CA ASN A 383 -12.70 18.23 12.20
C ASN A 383 -12.58 19.74 11.95
N PRO A 384 -13.59 20.52 12.35
CA PRO A 384 -13.61 21.97 12.20
C PRO A 384 -12.49 22.67 12.97
#